data_bb811dbd4ef389d40daba7707627ccef
#
_entry.id   bb811dbd4ef389d40daba7707627ccef
#
_cell.length_a   1.000
_cell.length_b   1.000
_cell.length_c   1.000
_cell.angle_alpha   90.00
_cell.angle_beta   90.00
_cell.angle_gamma   90.00
#
_symmetry.space_group_name_H-M   'P 1'
#
loop_
_entity.id
_entity.type
_entity.pdbx_description
1 polymer ?
#
loop_
_entity_poly.entity_id
_entity_poly.type
_entity_poly.pdbx_seq_one_letter_code
_entity_poly.pdbx_strand_id
1 'polypeptide(L)'
;MKTKFGKTIAGVALLFCAYGAGGCHGDLDIMQDNKLSASNMWKEESDATSATYGLYVYLRSALKSMNDVYLCWGELRNGLWGPGTHNTLNGVDQSQVRTSTMSSVNEYADWTALYTTVNQANLVIRHVPAMGLKEKPRAFCLGNAHFIRAYCFFQIARIWGDAPLPLWGYESTDTELFLGRTPVSEVLMRVERDIADAERYVADTSDKTVATPAAVAMLKADYALWMYRMQAGGEAYLAMAQEALGELGLSDALLEPAYADIFSSSNKCGREV
;
A
#
# COMPACT_ATOMS: atom_id res chain seq x y z
N MET A 1 52.98 -44.10 -39.60
CA MET A 1 53.12 -43.29 -38.32
C MET A 1 52.21 -42.12 -38.18
N LYS A 2 51.53 -41.59 -39.20
CA LYS A 2 50.68 -40.41 -39.18
C LYS A 2 49.24 -40.56 -38.56
N THR A 3 48.72 -41.78 -38.46
CA THR A 3 47.34 -42.06 -37.99
C THR A 3 47.21 -42.28 -36.47
N LYS A 4 48.29 -42.58 -35.76
CA LYS A 4 48.24 -42.74 -34.29
C LYS A 4 48.31 -41.37 -33.54
N PHE A 5 49.02 -40.38 -34.08
CA PHE A 5 49.21 -39.10 -33.50
C PHE A 5 47.92 -38.27 -33.52
N GLY A 6 47.13 -38.37 -34.61
CA GLY A 6 45.85 -37.69 -34.72
C GLY A 6 44.78 -38.17 -33.75
N LYS A 7 44.77 -39.46 -33.43
CA LYS A 7 43.80 -40.04 -32.46
C LYS A 7 44.13 -39.67 -31.02
N THR A 8 45.39 -39.47 -30.68
CA THR A 8 45.85 -39.07 -29.35
C THR A 8 45.51 -37.60 -29.10
N ILE A 9 45.69 -36.71 -30.10
CA ILE A 9 45.33 -35.29 -30.00
C ILE A 9 43.80 -35.10 -29.89
N ALA A 10 43.01 -35.87 -30.65
CA ALA A 10 41.55 -35.82 -30.56
C ALA A 10 41.03 -36.32 -29.19
N GLY A 11 41.69 -37.34 -28.60
CA GLY A 11 41.34 -37.83 -27.26
C GLY A 11 41.65 -36.84 -26.15
N VAL A 12 42.78 -36.10 -26.23
CA VAL A 12 43.15 -35.09 -25.28
C VAL A 12 42.25 -33.85 -25.39
N ALA A 13 41.87 -33.46 -26.62
CA ALA A 13 40.95 -32.35 -26.85
C ALA A 13 39.54 -32.67 -26.31
N LEU A 14 39.06 -33.90 -26.46
CA LEU A 14 37.77 -34.34 -25.89
C LEU A 14 37.77 -34.36 -24.35
N LEU A 15 38.88 -34.76 -23.73
CA LEU A 15 39.04 -34.72 -22.28
C LEU A 15 39.08 -33.29 -21.76
N PHE A 16 39.69 -32.35 -22.46
CA PHE A 16 39.69 -30.93 -22.09
C PHE A 16 38.29 -30.30 -22.21
N CYS A 17 37.51 -30.65 -23.23
CA CYS A 17 36.14 -30.20 -23.37
C CYS A 17 35.21 -30.79 -22.29
N ALA A 18 35.44 -32.03 -21.84
CA ALA A 18 34.66 -32.65 -20.78
C ALA A 18 34.93 -32.02 -19.39
N TYR A 19 36.17 -31.58 -19.14
CA TYR A 19 36.51 -30.85 -17.91
C TYR A 19 36.04 -29.39 -17.91
N GLY A 20 35.89 -28.78 -19.09
CA GLY A 20 35.40 -27.39 -19.22
C GLY A 20 33.87 -27.26 -19.15
N ALA A 21 33.12 -28.39 -19.22
CA ALA A 21 31.65 -28.35 -19.12
C ALA A 21 31.11 -28.45 -17.69
N GLY A 22 31.97 -28.58 -16.68
CA GLY A 22 31.62 -28.40 -15.28
C GLY A 22 31.53 -26.90 -14.95
N GLY A 23 30.55 -26.21 -15.53
CA GLY A 23 30.26 -24.80 -15.16
C GLY A 23 29.99 -24.75 -13.65
N CYS A 24 30.67 -23.81 -12.97
CA CYS A 24 30.44 -23.47 -11.57
C CYS A 24 28.98 -23.08 -11.38
N HIS A 25 28.11 -24.02 -11.06
CA HIS A 25 26.70 -23.75 -10.80
C HIS A 25 26.45 -23.13 -9.44
N GLY A 26 27.47 -23.06 -8.55
CA GLY A 26 27.35 -22.55 -7.21
C GLY A 26 27.98 -21.17 -6.99
N ASP A 27 29.03 -20.81 -7.77
CA ASP A 27 29.80 -19.57 -7.53
C ASP A 27 29.19 -18.32 -8.20
N LEU A 28 28.13 -18.49 -8.99
CA LEU A 28 27.41 -17.37 -9.62
C LEU A 28 26.18 -16.93 -8.82
N ASP A 29 25.76 -17.68 -7.84
CA ASP A 29 24.72 -17.30 -6.85
C ASP A 29 25.36 -16.49 -5.71
N ILE A 30 25.93 -15.35 -6.06
CA ILE A 30 26.39 -14.38 -5.06
C ILE A 30 25.14 -13.79 -4.44
N MET A 31 24.77 -14.27 -3.27
CA MET A 31 23.78 -13.60 -2.42
C MET A 31 24.29 -12.20 -2.15
N GLN A 32 23.61 -11.21 -2.71
CA GLN A 32 23.94 -9.80 -2.47
C GLN A 32 23.49 -9.45 -1.04
N ASP A 33 24.36 -9.59 -0.06
CA ASP A 33 24.08 -9.23 1.34
C ASP A 33 23.73 -7.75 1.51
N ASN A 34 24.07 -6.91 0.54
CA ASN A 34 23.85 -5.47 0.57
C ASN A 34 22.54 -5.02 -0.14
N LYS A 35 21.74 -5.92 -0.69
CA LYS A 35 20.44 -5.61 -1.29
C LYS A 35 19.38 -6.47 -0.65
N LEU A 36 18.29 -5.83 -0.21
CA LEU A 36 17.09 -6.52 0.24
C LEU A 36 16.52 -7.32 -0.93
N SER A 37 16.43 -8.62 -0.76
CA SER A 37 15.82 -9.57 -1.67
C SER A 37 14.81 -10.41 -0.91
N ALA A 38 13.88 -11.07 -1.58
CA ALA A 38 12.93 -11.96 -0.92
C ALA A 38 13.59 -13.06 -0.10
N SER A 39 14.85 -13.46 -0.43
CA SER A 39 15.59 -14.50 0.26
C SER A 39 16.31 -14.01 1.53
N ASN A 40 16.62 -12.73 1.65
CA ASN A 40 17.34 -12.16 2.81
C ASN A 40 16.48 -11.23 3.69
N MET A 41 15.30 -10.88 3.26
CA MET A 41 14.30 -10.16 4.04
C MET A 41 13.41 -11.15 4.83
N TRP A 42 12.68 -10.69 5.81
CA TRP A 42 11.72 -11.45 6.62
C TRP A 42 12.36 -12.47 7.56
N LYS A 43 13.56 -12.17 8.08
CA LYS A 43 14.29 -13.04 9.02
C LYS A 43 14.13 -12.61 10.45
N GLU A 44 14.13 -11.31 10.70
CA GLU A 44 14.12 -10.72 12.04
C GLU A 44 12.94 -9.79 12.26
N GLU A 45 12.61 -9.53 13.53
CA GLU A 45 11.55 -8.58 13.92
C GLU A 45 11.80 -7.19 13.35
N SER A 46 13.06 -6.78 13.26
CA SER A 46 13.49 -5.52 12.65
C SER A 46 13.12 -5.41 11.18
N ASP A 47 13.14 -6.52 10.41
CA ASP A 47 12.76 -6.54 9.00
C ASP A 47 11.26 -6.25 8.86
N ALA A 48 10.43 -6.98 9.63
CA ALA A 48 8.98 -6.81 9.61
C ALA A 48 8.57 -5.39 10.05
N THR A 49 9.22 -4.87 11.09
CA THR A 49 8.95 -3.53 11.61
C THR A 49 9.35 -2.45 10.60
N SER A 50 10.53 -2.58 9.99
CA SER A 50 11.00 -1.65 8.96
C SER A 50 10.11 -1.67 7.72
N ALA A 51 9.68 -2.86 7.27
CA ALA A 51 8.71 -3.01 6.18
C ALA A 51 7.39 -2.31 6.51
N THR A 52 6.93 -2.42 7.75
CA THR A 52 5.70 -1.79 8.23
C THR A 52 5.80 -0.26 8.22
N TYR A 53 6.87 0.32 8.73
CA TYR A 53 7.10 1.76 8.60
C TYR A 53 7.25 2.18 7.14
N GLY A 54 7.86 1.33 6.31
CA GLY A 54 7.95 1.53 4.85
C GLY A 54 6.58 1.71 4.18
N LEU A 55 5.51 1.08 4.68
CA LEU A 55 4.14 1.27 4.16
C LEU A 55 3.70 2.74 4.21
N TYR A 56 4.01 3.44 5.30
CA TYR A 56 3.67 4.85 5.46
C TYR A 56 4.48 5.75 4.53
N VAL A 57 5.71 5.37 4.22
CA VAL A 57 6.53 6.07 3.21
C VAL A 57 5.91 5.91 1.83
N TYR A 58 5.50 4.69 1.45
CA TYR A 58 4.83 4.44 0.17
C TYR A 58 3.49 5.16 0.09
N LEU A 59 2.66 5.09 1.14
CA LEU A 59 1.37 5.78 1.20
C LEU A 59 1.55 7.30 1.07
N ARG A 60 2.47 7.87 1.84
CA ARG A 60 2.81 9.29 1.74
C ARG A 60 3.24 9.67 0.32
N SER A 61 4.10 8.88 -0.31
CA SER A 61 4.53 9.12 -1.68
C SER A 61 3.37 9.05 -2.66
N ALA A 62 2.45 8.09 -2.49
CA ALA A 62 1.28 7.94 -3.32
C ALA A 62 0.33 9.16 -3.23
N LEU A 63 0.09 9.65 -2.01
CA LEU A 63 -0.83 10.76 -1.78
C LEU A 63 -0.23 12.12 -2.15
N LYS A 64 1.10 12.27 -2.03
CA LYS A 64 1.83 13.51 -2.34
C LYS A 64 2.37 13.58 -3.77
N SER A 65 2.19 12.53 -4.57
CA SER A 65 2.58 12.58 -5.97
C SER A 65 1.83 13.69 -6.72
N MET A 66 2.35 14.15 -7.82
CA MET A 66 1.70 15.12 -8.71
C MET A 66 1.12 16.35 -7.99
N ASN A 67 1.89 16.95 -7.09
CA ASN A 67 1.46 18.12 -6.30
C ASN A 67 0.22 17.83 -5.43
N ASP A 68 0.33 16.82 -4.57
CA ASP A 68 -0.71 16.42 -3.63
C ASP A 68 -1.99 15.91 -4.34
N VAL A 69 -1.82 14.88 -5.16
CA VAL A 69 -2.88 14.26 -5.98
C VAL A 69 -4.15 13.92 -5.19
N TYR A 70 -4.05 13.58 -3.91
CA TYR A 70 -5.20 13.25 -3.07
C TYR A 70 -6.19 14.43 -2.93
N LEU A 71 -5.70 15.66 -2.90
CA LEU A 71 -6.55 16.87 -2.93
C LEU A 71 -7.25 16.99 -4.29
N CYS A 72 -6.55 16.68 -5.37
CA CYS A 72 -7.13 16.74 -6.70
C CYS A 72 -8.26 15.72 -6.89
N TRP A 73 -8.12 14.52 -6.36
CA TRP A 73 -9.16 13.50 -6.48
C TRP A 73 -10.47 13.87 -5.78
N GLY A 74 -10.39 14.54 -4.62
CA GLY A 74 -11.55 14.96 -3.84
C GLY A 74 -11.95 16.40 -4.09
N GLU A 75 -11.08 17.33 -3.74
CA GLU A 75 -11.40 18.73 -3.59
C GLU A 75 -11.64 19.46 -4.93
N LEU A 76 -10.93 19.12 -6.00
CA LEU A 76 -11.17 19.76 -7.28
C LEU A 76 -12.55 19.46 -7.89
N ARG A 77 -13.22 18.41 -7.44
CA ARG A 77 -14.53 17.97 -7.95
C ARG A 77 -15.72 18.54 -7.16
N ASN A 78 -15.47 19.18 -6.01
CA ASN A 78 -16.54 19.71 -5.15
C ASN A 78 -17.19 21.02 -5.64
N GLY A 79 -16.65 21.61 -6.72
CA GLY A 79 -17.15 22.86 -7.30
C GLY A 79 -16.73 24.13 -6.60
N LEU A 80 -15.99 24.05 -5.49
CA LEU A 80 -15.51 25.22 -4.75
C LEU A 80 -14.20 25.78 -5.29
N TRP A 81 -13.48 24.99 -6.08
CA TRP A 81 -12.20 25.36 -6.65
C TRP A 81 -12.34 25.80 -8.09
N GLY A 82 -11.90 27.03 -8.38
CA GLY A 82 -11.86 27.61 -9.70
C GLY A 82 -10.42 27.81 -10.20
N PRO A 83 -10.26 28.17 -11.50
CA PRO A 83 -8.95 28.53 -12.02
C PRO A 83 -8.48 29.81 -11.31
N GLY A 84 -7.32 29.73 -10.66
CA GLY A 84 -6.65 30.89 -10.09
C GLY A 84 -5.79 31.63 -11.12
N THR A 85 -5.34 32.82 -10.79
CA THR A 85 -4.50 33.64 -11.67
C THR A 85 -3.02 33.24 -11.65
N HIS A 86 -2.58 32.49 -10.65
CA HIS A 86 -1.16 32.19 -10.41
C HIS A 86 -0.95 30.77 -9.87
N ASN A 87 -1.56 29.73 -10.46
CA ASN A 87 -1.33 28.45 -9.87
C ASN A 87 -1.15 27.32 -10.89
N THR A 88 -0.54 26.26 -10.39
CA THR A 88 -0.34 25.00 -11.04
C THR A 88 -1.63 24.22 -11.26
N LEU A 89 -2.77 24.63 -10.68
CA LEU A 89 -4.07 23.99 -10.84
C LEU A 89 -4.83 24.42 -12.12
N ASN A 90 -4.20 25.20 -12.98
CA ASN A 90 -4.74 25.63 -14.27
C ASN A 90 -4.30 24.72 -15.45
N GLY A 91 -3.55 23.64 -15.17
CA GLY A 91 -3.15 22.68 -16.18
C GLY A 91 -4.36 21.98 -16.83
N VAL A 92 -4.13 21.37 -17.99
CA VAL A 92 -5.17 20.64 -18.72
C VAL A 92 -5.72 19.50 -17.86
N ASP A 93 -4.84 18.76 -17.18
CA ASP A 93 -5.22 17.58 -16.38
C ASP A 93 -6.07 17.98 -15.17
N GLN A 94 -5.69 19.02 -14.44
CA GLN A 94 -6.50 19.55 -13.33
C GLN A 94 -7.86 20.06 -13.80
N SER A 95 -7.89 20.74 -14.94
CA SER A 95 -9.15 21.20 -15.54
C SER A 95 -10.07 20.04 -15.88
N GLN A 96 -9.54 18.96 -16.43
CA GLN A 96 -10.31 17.75 -16.74
C GLN A 96 -10.86 17.06 -15.48
N VAL A 97 -10.10 17.01 -14.38
CA VAL A 97 -10.60 16.53 -13.09
C VAL A 97 -11.78 17.36 -12.64
N ARG A 98 -11.63 18.69 -12.63
CA ARG A 98 -12.66 19.63 -12.17
C ARG A 98 -13.94 19.55 -13.00
N THR A 99 -13.83 19.37 -14.31
CA THR A 99 -14.98 19.33 -15.23
C THR A 99 -15.49 17.90 -15.46
N SER A 100 -14.90 16.90 -14.82
CA SER A 100 -15.24 15.47 -14.99
C SER A 100 -15.11 14.99 -16.44
N THR A 101 -14.13 15.52 -17.17
CA THR A 101 -13.83 15.16 -18.57
C THR A 101 -12.51 14.40 -18.71
N MET A 102 -12.06 13.75 -17.64
CA MET A 102 -10.81 12.98 -17.62
C MET A 102 -10.82 11.87 -18.67
N SER A 103 -9.66 11.68 -19.28
CA SER A 103 -9.36 10.53 -20.12
C SER A 103 -8.33 9.62 -19.43
N SER A 104 -8.10 8.44 -20.02
CA SER A 104 -7.13 7.47 -19.49
C SER A 104 -5.67 7.94 -19.53
N VAL A 105 -5.38 9.02 -20.27
CA VAL A 105 -4.04 9.63 -20.36
C VAL A 105 -3.84 10.78 -19.39
N ASN A 106 -4.87 11.14 -18.63
CA ASN A 106 -4.76 12.15 -17.60
C ASN A 106 -3.84 11.65 -16.46
N GLU A 107 -2.87 12.46 -16.03
CA GLU A 107 -1.92 12.06 -14.99
C GLU A 107 -2.58 11.69 -13.67
N TYR A 108 -3.71 12.32 -13.33
CA TYR A 108 -4.48 12.02 -12.10
C TYR A 108 -5.30 10.73 -12.20
N ALA A 109 -5.33 10.08 -13.37
CA ALA A 109 -5.93 8.76 -13.54
C ALA A 109 -4.96 7.60 -13.24
N ASP A 110 -3.70 7.90 -12.90
CA ASP A 110 -2.70 6.90 -12.55
C ASP A 110 -2.89 6.38 -11.12
N TRP A 111 -3.10 5.09 -10.97
CA TRP A 111 -3.26 4.39 -9.70
C TRP A 111 -2.00 3.62 -9.26
N THR A 112 -0.92 3.68 -10.03
CA THR A 112 0.31 2.88 -9.84
C THR A 112 0.87 3.01 -8.42
N ALA A 113 0.93 4.22 -7.88
CA ALA A 113 1.50 4.45 -6.56
C ALA A 113 0.65 3.83 -5.43
N LEU A 114 -0.69 3.85 -5.57
CA LEU A 114 -1.58 3.16 -4.62
C LEU A 114 -1.40 1.64 -4.70
N TYR A 115 -1.30 1.06 -5.91
CA TYR A 115 -1.05 -0.38 -6.07
C TYR A 115 0.36 -0.80 -5.60
N THR A 116 1.35 0.05 -5.73
CA THR A 116 2.67 -0.17 -5.12
C THR A 116 2.54 -0.30 -3.60
N THR A 117 1.76 0.58 -2.98
CA THR A 117 1.49 0.53 -1.53
C THR A 117 0.72 -0.73 -1.14
N VAL A 118 -0.31 -1.10 -1.92
CA VAL A 118 -1.06 -2.36 -1.73
C VAL A 118 -0.14 -3.57 -1.80
N ASN A 119 0.78 -3.60 -2.78
CA ASN A 119 1.74 -4.70 -2.92
C ASN A 119 2.61 -4.84 -1.67
N GLN A 120 3.14 -3.75 -1.14
CA GLN A 120 3.94 -3.78 0.09
C GLN A 120 3.10 -4.26 1.29
N ALA A 121 1.85 -3.83 1.43
CA ALA A 121 0.96 -4.32 2.48
C ALA A 121 0.70 -5.83 2.33
N ASN A 122 0.48 -6.32 1.12
CA ASN A 122 0.32 -7.74 0.85
C ASN A 122 1.55 -8.56 1.26
N LEU A 123 2.77 -8.04 1.03
CA LEU A 123 4.01 -8.70 1.44
C LEU A 123 4.09 -8.82 2.98
N VAL A 124 3.77 -7.76 3.71
CA VAL A 124 3.73 -7.80 5.18
C VAL A 124 2.71 -8.84 5.66
N ILE A 125 1.49 -8.81 5.12
CA ILE A 125 0.41 -9.73 5.50
C ILE A 125 0.78 -11.18 5.19
N ARG A 126 1.51 -11.43 4.12
CA ARG A 126 1.95 -12.76 3.71
C ARG A 126 3.06 -13.32 4.58
N HIS A 127 4.10 -12.52 4.86
CA HIS A 127 5.33 -13.00 5.47
C HIS A 127 5.31 -12.99 7.00
N VAL A 128 4.75 -11.94 7.61
CA VAL A 128 4.75 -11.76 9.07
C VAL A 128 4.16 -12.96 9.84
N PRO A 129 3.07 -13.61 9.41
CA PRO A 129 2.54 -14.78 10.12
C PRO A 129 3.52 -15.96 10.23
N ALA A 130 4.43 -16.11 9.25
CA ALA A 130 5.40 -17.21 9.20
C ALA A 130 6.71 -16.91 9.96
N MET A 131 6.95 -15.66 10.39
CA MET A 131 8.21 -15.25 11.02
C MET A 131 8.37 -15.67 12.50
N GLY A 132 7.33 -16.23 13.12
CA GLY A 132 7.39 -16.63 14.53
C GLY A 132 7.55 -15.47 15.52
N LEU A 133 7.14 -14.27 15.15
CA LEU A 133 7.23 -13.08 15.99
C LEU A 133 6.37 -13.21 17.24
N LYS A 134 6.77 -12.52 18.31
CA LYS A 134 5.92 -12.33 19.49
C LYS A 134 4.62 -11.63 19.12
N GLU A 135 3.58 -11.83 19.93
CA GLU A 135 2.22 -11.31 19.66
C GLU A 135 2.21 -9.80 19.38
N LYS A 136 2.87 -9.00 20.21
CA LYS A 136 2.84 -7.54 20.09
C LYS A 136 3.45 -7.02 18.78
N PRO A 137 4.70 -7.37 18.39
CA PRO A 137 5.26 -6.93 17.09
C PRO A 137 4.50 -7.52 15.90
N ARG A 138 4.01 -8.75 16.02
CA ARG A 138 3.18 -9.36 14.97
C ARG A 138 1.88 -8.59 14.75
N ALA A 139 1.16 -8.26 15.83
CA ALA A 139 -0.07 -7.48 15.78
C ALA A 139 0.19 -6.07 15.22
N PHE A 140 1.28 -5.41 15.64
CA PHE A 140 1.70 -4.13 15.08
C PHE A 140 1.85 -4.20 13.56
N CYS A 141 2.60 -5.16 13.03
CA CYS A 141 2.81 -5.27 11.59
C CYS A 141 1.51 -5.57 10.84
N LEU A 142 0.72 -6.54 11.30
CA LEU A 142 -0.52 -6.93 10.62
C LEU A 142 -1.58 -5.83 10.69
N GLY A 143 -1.77 -5.20 11.84
CA GLY A 143 -2.76 -4.12 12.00
C GLY A 143 -2.49 -2.96 11.06
N ASN A 144 -1.24 -2.49 11.01
CA ASN A 144 -0.86 -1.41 10.11
C ASN A 144 -0.97 -1.79 8.63
N ALA A 145 -0.61 -3.03 8.27
CA ALA A 145 -0.70 -3.48 6.88
C ALA A 145 -2.16 -3.60 6.41
N HIS A 146 -3.05 -4.13 7.24
CA HIS A 146 -4.48 -4.19 6.93
C HIS A 146 -5.10 -2.79 6.84
N PHE A 147 -4.78 -1.90 7.79
CA PHE A 147 -5.23 -0.51 7.76
C PHE A 147 -4.85 0.21 6.46
N ILE A 148 -3.57 0.15 6.08
CA ILE A 148 -3.08 0.82 4.87
C ILE A 148 -3.67 0.20 3.60
N ARG A 149 -3.82 -1.13 3.55
CA ARG A 149 -4.44 -1.79 2.40
C ARG A 149 -5.92 -1.44 2.28
N ALA A 150 -6.66 -1.41 3.39
CA ALA A 150 -8.04 -0.94 3.42
C ALA A 150 -8.14 0.49 2.88
N TYR A 151 -7.31 1.40 3.38
CA TYR A 151 -7.28 2.78 2.93
C TYR A 151 -7.03 2.89 1.42
N CYS A 152 -6.00 2.20 0.91
CA CYS A 152 -5.66 2.24 -0.51
C CYS A 152 -6.79 1.69 -1.39
N PHE A 153 -7.35 0.52 -1.07
CA PHE A 153 -8.46 -0.03 -1.83
C PHE A 153 -9.73 0.81 -1.73
N PHE A 154 -9.96 1.46 -0.60
CA PHE A 154 -11.09 2.38 -0.46
C PHE A 154 -10.92 3.61 -1.37
N GLN A 155 -9.73 4.21 -1.44
CA GLN A 155 -9.45 5.29 -2.39
C GLN A 155 -9.60 4.80 -3.85
N ILE A 156 -9.06 3.62 -4.17
CA ILE A 156 -9.17 3.03 -5.51
C ILE A 156 -10.65 2.83 -5.88
N ALA A 157 -11.47 2.26 -5.00
CA ALA A 157 -12.89 2.04 -5.23
C ALA A 157 -13.66 3.36 -5.43
N ARG A 158 -13.35 4.39 -4.64
CA ARG A 158 -14.00 5.71 -4.72
C ARG A 158 -13.69 6.45 -6.02
N ILE A 159 -12.47 6.31 -6.54
CA ILE A 159 -11.98 7.10 -7.67
C ILE A 159 -12.22 6.38 -9.00
N TRP A 160 -11.97 5.07 -9.07
CA TRP A 160 -12.02 4.31 -10.32
C TRP A 160 -13.16 3.28 -10.42
N GLY A 161 -13.86 3.01 -9.33
CA GLY A 161 -14.90 1.98 -9.29
C GLY A 161 -14.32 0.58 -9.38
N ASP A 162 -14.72 -0.20 -10.40
CA ASP A 162 -14.17 -1.53 -10.65
C ASP A 162 -12.66 -1.45 -10.86
N ALA A 163 -11.91 -2.30 -10.14
CA ALA A 163 -10.46 -2.24 -10.12
C ALA A 163 -9.83 -3.62 -9.86
N PRO A 164 -8.59 -3.88 -10.29
CA PRO A 164 -7.88 -5.10 -9.93
C PRO A 164 -7.79 -5.29 -8.41
N LEU A 165 -7.96 -6.52 -7.93
CA LEU A 165 -7.95 -6.83 -6.49
C LEU A 165 -6.83 -7.86 -6.17
N PRO A 166 -5.54 -7.50 -6.29
CA PRO A 166 -4.45 -8.37 -5.88
C PRO A 166 -4.42 -8.49 -4.35
N LEU A 167 -4.50 -9.73 -3.85
CA LEU A 167 -4.43 -10.03 -2.41
C LEU A 167 -3.13 -10.77 -2.05
N TRP A 168 -2.19 -10.88 -2.96
CA TRP A 168 -0.86 -11.45 -2.77
C TRP A 168 0.23 -10.44 -3.15
N GLY A 169 1.36 -10.54 -2.47
CA GLY A 169 2.52 -9.72 -2.79
C GLY A 169 3.27 -10.25 -4.01
N TYR A 170 3.58 -9.39 -4.95
CA TYR A 170 4.42 -9.71 -6.09
C TYR A 170 5.89 -9.59 -5.70
N GLU A 171 6.61 -10.71 -5.74
CA GLU A 171 8.05 -10.80 -5.47
C GLU A 171 8.82 -11.34 -6.68
N SER A 172 8.11 -11.93 -7.64
CA SER A 172 8.67 -12.45 -8.89
C SER A 172 7.68 -12.25 -10.03
N THR A 173 8.13 -12.49 -11.26
CA THR A 173 7.29 -12.46 -12.47
C THR A 173 6.54 -13.77 -12.71
N ASP A 174 6.67 -14.77 -11.84
CA ASP A 174 6.02 -16.08 -11.98
C ASP A 174 4.53 -16.07 -11.59
N THR A 175 4.07 -14.96 -11.01
CA THR A 175 2.67 -14.74 -10.61
C THR A 175 1.92 -14.06 -11.75
N GLU A 176 0.61 -14.28 -11.85
CA GLU A 176 -0.23 -13.58 -12.80
C GLU A 176 -0.17 -12.06 -12.56
N LEU A 177 0.41 -11.33 -13.51
CA LEU A 177 0.65 -9.88 -13.40
C LEU A 177 -0.53 -9.05 -13.92
N PHE A 178 -1.37 -9.63 -14.79
CA PHE A 178 -2.43 -8.91 -15.49
C PHE A 178 -3.81 -9.36 -14.99
N LEU A 179 -4.24 -8.79 -13.87
CA LEU A 179 -5.58 -9.02 -13.34
C LEU A 179 -6.61 -8.18 -14.08
N GLY A 180 -7.76 -8.77 -14.36
CA GLY A 180 -8.94 -8.03 -14.78
C GLY A 180 -9.47 -7.13 -13.66
N ARG A 181 -10.40 -6.26 -14.00
CA ARG A 181 -11.12 -5.46 -12.99
C ARG A 181 -12.11 -6.34 -12.23
N THR A 182 -12.06 -6.27 -10.95
CA THR A 182 -13.04 -6.85 -10.01
C THR A 182 -14.16 -5.84 -9.78
N PRO A 183 -15.43 -6.25 -9.67
CA PRO A 183 -16.54 -5.36 -9.35
C PRO A 183 -16.26 -4.53 -8.08
N VAL A 184 -16.64 -3.27 -8.10
CA VAL A 184 -16.41 -2.34 -6.98
C VAL A 184 -17.01 -2.85 -5.66
N SER A 185 -18.14 -3.56 -5.73
CA SER A 185 -18.76 -4.17 -4.54
C SER A 185 -17.85 -5.20 -3.87
N GLU A 186 -17.10 -5.99 -4.63
CA GLU A 186 -16.15 -6.97 -4.08
C GLU A 186 -14.89 -6.28 -3.53
N VAL A 187 -14.42 -5.21 -4.20
CA VAL A 187 -13.33 -4.38 -3.67
C VAL A 187 -13.73 -3.78 -2.33
N LEU A 188 -14.94 -3.22 -2.22
CA LEU A 188 -15.47 -2.65 -0.98
C LEU A 188 -15.69 -3.70 0.12
N MET A 189 -16.12 -4.91 -0.22
CA MET A 189 -16.15 -6.02 0.75
C MET A 189 -14.74 -6.37 1.27
N ARG A 190 -13.71 -6.26 0.43
CA ARG A 190 -12.32 -6.44 0.90
C ARG A 190 -11.89 -5.33 1.85
N VAL A 191 -12.25 -4.10 1.56
CA VAL A 191 -12.01 -2.95 2.45
C VAL A 191 -12.61 -3.20 3.83
N GLU A 192 -13.88 -3.63 3.91
CA GLU A 192 -14.55 -3.92 5.18
C GLU A 192 -13.84 -5.01 5.99
N ARG A 193 -13.39 -6.08 5.32
CA ARG A 193 -12.63 -7.14 5.97
C ARG A 193 -11.27 -6.65 6.47
N ASP A 194 -10.58 -5.82 5.71
CA ASP A 194 -9.29 -5.27 6.13
C ASP A 194 -9.44 -4.27 7.28
N ILE A 195 -10.56 -3.51 7.33
CA ILE A 195 -10.89 -2.67 8.49
C ILE A 195 -11.08 -3.55 9.73
N ALA A 196 -11.86 -4.63 9.64
CA ALA A 196 -12.08 -5.55 10.76
C ALA A 196 -10.78 -6.23 11.23
N ASP A 197 -9.90 -6.61 10.29
CA ASP A 197 -8.58 -7.14 10.64
C ASP A 197 -7.71 -6.06 11.30
N ALA A 198 -7.77 -4.80 10.85
CA ALA A 198 -7.07 -3.69 11.48
C ALA A 198 -7.58 -3.43 12.91
N GLU A 199 -8.90 -3.40 13.13
CA GLU A 199 -9.51 -3.28 14.47
C GLU A 199 -9.01 -4.35 15.42
N ARG A 200 -8.85 -5.58 14.93
CA ARG A 200 -8.38 -6.72 15.74
C ARG A 200 -6.93 -6.58 16.19
N TYR A 201 -6.06 -6.00 15.36
CA TYR A 201 -4.62 -6.01 15.55
C TYR A 201 -4.03 -4.68 16.00
N VAL A 202 -4.64 -3.55 15.65
CA VAL A 202 -4.15 -2.22 16.05
C VAL A 202 -4.38 -2.02 17.53
N ALA A 203 -3.29 -1.80 18.25
CA ALA A 203 -3.33 -1.50 19.68
C ALA A 203 -3.19 0.01 19.91
N ASP A 204 -3.62 0.45 21.09
CA ASP A 204 -3.43 1.83 21.51
C ASP A 204 -1.95 2.21 21.59
N THR A 205 -1.62 3.37 21.07
CA THR A 205 -0.26 3.89 21.02
C THR A 205 -0.25 5.41 21.12
N SER A 206 0.79 5.95 21.70
CA SER A 206 1.06 7.40 21.68
C SER A 206 1.71 7.86 20.38
N ASP A 207 2.20 6.92 19.54
CA ASP A 207 2.78 7.22 18.22
C ASP A 207 1.69 7.37 17.19
N LYS A 208 1.29 8.61 16.93
CA LYS A 208 0.29 8.97 15.90
C LYS A 208 0.83 8.97 14.47
N THR A 209 2.07 8.58 14.27
CA THR A 209 2.64 8.40 12.92
C THR A 209 2.30 7.04 12.30
N VAL A 210 1.66 6.17 13.06
CA VAL A 210 1.13 4.86 12.66
C VAL A 210 -0.35 4.76 12.97
N ALA A 211 -1.01 3.70 12.49
CA ALA A 211 -2.43 3.49 12.76
C ALA A 211 -2.71 3.38 14.27
N THR A 212 -3.67 4.15 14.72
CA THR A 212 -4.24 4.09 16.06
C THR A 212 -5.66 3.51 16.00
N PRO A 213 -6.24 3.02 17.11
CA PRO A 213 -7.64 2.62 17.13
C PRO A 213 -8.57 3.74 16.63
N ALA A 214 -8.28 4.99 16.97
CA ALA A 214 -9.03 6.14 16.50
C ALA A 214 -8.94 6.30 14.96
N ALA A 215 -7.75 6.14 14.38
CA ALA A 215 -7.58 6.20 12.92
C ALA A 215 -8.36 5.09 12.21
N VAL A 216 -8.37 3.87 12.78
CA VAL A 216 -9.16 2.75 12.24
C VAL A 216 -10.66 3.02 12.33
N ALA A 217 -11.14 3.53 13.48
CA ALA A 217 -12.55 3.89 13.67
C ALA A 217 -12.98 5.01 12.73
N MET A 218 -12.14 6.00 12.47
CA MET A 218 -12.41 7.06 11.48
C MET A 218 -12.49 6.50 10.06
N LEU A 219 -11.60 5.58 9.67
CA LEU A 219 -11.67 4.91 8.37
C LEU A 219 -12.95 4.08 8.24
N LYS A 220 -13.34 3.35 9.31
CA LYS A 220 -14.60 2.59 9.36
C LYS A 220 -15.81 3.49 9.19
N ALA A 221 -15.82 4.64 9.88
CA ALA A 221 -16.92 5.60 9.77
C ALA A 221 -17.02 6.19 8.34
N ASP A 222 -15.90 6.61 7.73
CA ASP A 222 -15.88 7.13 6.35
C ASP A 222 -16.35 6.05 5.36
N TYR A 223 -15.85 4.81 5.49
CA TYR A 223 -16.31 3.68 4.70
C TYR A 223 -17.82 3.43 4.85
N ALA A 224 -18.32 3.39 6.08
CA ALA A 224 -19.73 3.13 6.35
C ALA A 224 -20.64 4.24 5.79
N LEU A 225 -20.27 5.50 5.93
CA LEU A 225 -20.98 6.63 5.34
C LEU A 225 -20.98 6.57 3.81
N TRP A 226 -19.87 6.16 3.21
CA TRP A 226 -19.79 5.94 1.77
C TRP A 226 -20.72 4.83 1.31
N MET A 227 -20.73 3.68 2.01
CA MET A 227 -21.61 2.55 1.71
C MET A 227 -23.09 2.95 1.83
N TYR A 228 -23.44 3.66 2.90
CA TYR A 228 -24.79 4.18 3.10
C TYR A 228 -25.23 5.07 1.94
N ARG A 229 -24.40 6.06 1.58
CA ARG A 229 -24.78 7.12 0.65
C ARG A 229 -24.61 6.73 -0.81
N MET A 230 -23.50 6.10 -1.16
CA MET A 230 -23.10 5.88 -2.55
C MET A 230 -23.40 4.47 -3.06
N GLN A 231 -23.49 3.48 -2.17
CA GLN A 231 -23.73 2.09 -2.52
C GLN A 231 -25.12 1.59 -2.10
N ALA A 232 -25.99 2.48 -1.63
CA ALA A 232 -27.33 2.16 -1.13
C ALA A 232 -27.31 1.02 -0.09
N GLY A 233 -26.30 0.97 0.76
CA GLY A 233 -26.07 -0.11 1.72
C GLY A 233 -27.06 -0.18 2.89
N GLY A 234 -27.96 0.80 3.00
CA GLY A 234 -29.03 0.83 4.00
C GLY A 234 -28.58 1.32 5.39
N GLU A 235 -29.55 1.40 6.30
CA GLU A 235 -29.40 1.98 7.65
C GLU A 235 -28.37 1.25 8.53
N ALA A 236 -28.06 0.00 8.23
CA ALA A 236 -27.03 -0.75 8.95
C ALA A 236 -25.65 -0.09 8.86
N TYR A 237 -25.32 0.49 7.70
CA TYR A 237 -24.06 1.21 7.54
C TYR A 237 -24.06 2.57 8.24
N LEU A 238 -25.21 3.24 8.33
CA LEU A 238 -25.33 4.46 9.14
C LEU A 238 -25.12 4.14 10.63
N ALA A 239 -25.72 3.06 11.12
CA ALA A 239 -25.51 2.59 12.49
C ALA A 239 -24.04 2.22 12.75
N MET A 240 -23.38 1.55 11.79
CA MET A 240 -21.93 1.24 11.87
C MET A 240 -21.09 2.50 12.00
N ALA A 241 -21.41 3.56 11.23
CA ALA A 241 -20.68 4.83 11.32
C ALA A 241 -20.88 5.50 12.69
N GLN A 242 -22.11 5.50 13.21
CA GLN A 242 -22.44 6.05 14.53
C GLN A 242 -21.73 5.30 15.66
N GLU A 243 -21.69 3.97 15.58
CA GLU A 243 -20.95 3.13 16.54
C GLU A 243 -19.45 3.44 16.52
N ALA A 244 -18.83 3.44 15.34
CA ALA A 244 -17.40 3.73 15.19
C ALA A 244 -17.02 5.12 15.72
N LEU A 245 -17.83 6.13 15.45
CA LEU A 245 -17.61 7.48 15.99
C LEU A 245 -17.90 7.56 17.49
N GLY A 246 -18.87 6.80 18.01
CA GLY A 246 -19.18 6.72 19.43
C GLY A 246 -18.04 6.13 20.26
N GLU A 247 -17.33 5.16 19.73
CA GLU A 247 -16.16 4.54 20.37
C GLU A 247 -14.99 5.51 20.59
N LEU A 248 -14.91 6.59 19.79
CA LEU A 248 -13.86 7.59 19.91
C LEU A 248 -13.96 8.42 21.18
N GLY A 249 -15.10 8.42 21.87
CA GLY A 249 -15.33 9.20 23.08
C GLY A 249 -15.07 10.69 22.88
N LEU A 250 -15.46 11.22 21.72
CA LEU A 250 -15.19 12.58 21.31
C LEU A 250 -15.71 13.59 22.35
N SER A 251 -14.83 14.49 22.78
CA SER A 251 -15.16 15.60 23.69
C SER A 251 -14.29 16.80 23.37
N ASP A 252 -14.71 17.99 23.80
CA ASP A 252 -13.94 19.21 23.61
C ASP A 252 -12.53 19.14 24.23
N ALA A 253 -12.34 18.26 25.21
CA ALA A 253 -11.03 18.07 25.83
C ALA A 253 -10.00 17.39 24.91
N LEU A 254 -10.45 16.78 23.81
CA LEU A 254 -9.58 16.17 22.78
C LEU A 254 -9.19 17.17 21.70
N LEU A 255 -9.83 18.35 21.67
CA LEU A 255 -9.48 19.38 20.71
C LEU A 255 -8.23 20.15 21.15
N GLU A 256 -7.47 20.62 20.20
CA GLU A 256 -6.37 21.55 20.48
C GLU A 256 -6.93 22.87 20.95
N PRO A 257 -6.36 23.48 22.02
CA PRO A 257 -6.85 24.73 22.57
C PRO A 257 -6.80 25.90 21.58
N ALA A 258 -5.85 25.87 20.65
CA ALA A 258 -5.73 26.87 19.60
C ALA A 258 -5.71 26.16 18.24
N TYR A 259 -6.60 26.58 17.34
CA TYR A 259 -6.73 26.05 15.99
C TYR A 259 -5.40 26.02 15.19
N ALA A 260 -4.57 27.06 15.39
CA ALA A 260 -3.26 27.13 14.74
C ALA A 260 -2.29 26.01 15.15
N ASP A 261 -2.45 25.44 16.35
CA ASP A 261 -1.57 24.39 16.88
C ASP A 261 -1.75 23.05 16.15
N ILE A 262 -2.93 22.82 15.56
CA ILE A 262 -3.21 21.64 14.72
C ILE A 262 -2.21 21.55 13.56
N PHE A 263 -1.82 22.68 12.99
CA PHE A 263 -0.94 22.77 11.82
C PHE A 263 0.52 23.01 12.18
N SER A 264 0.85 23.07 13.46
CA SER A 264 2.22 23.30 13.90
C SER A 264 3.08 22.06 13.75
N SER A 265 4.24 22.21 13.09
CA SER A 265 5.22 21.11 12.98
C SER A 265 5.80 20.65 14.33
N SER A 266 5.70 21.48 15.38
CA SER A 266 6.08 21.13 16.76
C SER A 266 5.03 20.29 17.49
N ASN A 267 3.80 20.23 16.97
CA ASN A 267 2.67 19.52 17.57
C ASN A 267 2.25 18.27 16.77
N LYS A 268 3.21 17.53 16.26
CA LYS A 268 2.95 16.36 15.38
C LYS A 268 2.15 15.23 16.02
N CYS A 269 2.15 15.14 17.34
CA CYS A 269 1.40 14.17 18.12
C CYS A 269 0.48 14.90 19.12
N GLY A 270 -0.18 15.96 18.66
CA GLY A 270 -1.15 16.73 19.43
C GLY A 270 -2.36 15.91 19.90
N ARG A 271 -3.32 16.60 20.51
CA ARG A 271 -4.53 15.95 21.05
C ARG A 271 -5.45 15.42 19.95
N GLU A 272 -5.52 16.11 18.84
CA GLU A 272 -6.34 15.70 17.71
C GLU A 272 -5.64 14.60 16.89
N VAL A 273 -6.44 13.75 16.31
CA VAL A 273 -5.99 12.59 15.52
C VAL A 273 -5.58 13.03 14.11
#